data_2371832835c716e55edeb956789a3809
#
_entry.id   2371832835c716e55edeb956789a3809
#
_cell.length_a   1.000
_cell.length_b   1.000
_cell.length_c   1.000
_cell.angle_alpha   90.00
_cell.angle_beta   90.00
_cell.angle_gamma   90.00
#
_symmetry.space_group_name_H-M   'P 1'
#
loop_
_entity.id
_entity.type
_entity.pdbx_description
1 polymer ?
#
loop_
_entity_poly.entity_id
_entity_poly.type
_entity_poly.pdbx_seq_one_letter_code
_entity_poly.pdbx_strand_id
1 'polypeptide(L)'
;MSTLLTRRHFVAGAGLAAAAVSTRAWSVEGGFDVVIIGAGLAGMNAAMLLSELGANVVVLESEPRPGGRCRTMDEWYLAPDLGGAQIGRDYARVLDTAAKLAVKLGPGAHINAPYSFVLDDTLIAAQDWESSPLNRTIGEERAIAPHTLGGHYVEARTPFTAIDGWLQPEAANYDLSLAQWLARQGASAAAQQIIRASIGRPLETLSVLRMMQEATRSRIGLAKIDAELLKGKDQYERAGITSQHVVGGTSRLTDAMAATLGERLRTGERVTTIDMDARGCTVRCAGGRRYRAQYVLAALPFSVLRRIDIRPGLRGAQAEAVRGMPYGNQSQVWLRLREPYWEKDGLDASMWTNGAFNLIRQQIEFDGSRELISALAFSDNAVRLDAMPHAERGRFAIAEIERIRPATSGVLEFVGAHSWLQVEGARGCSYQMTPGRAFDWTHAMGKPHERLWFAGEHLRQLEVGMEAAMESGERAGRGIAELLMN
;
A
#
# COMPACT_ATOMS: atom_id res chain seq x y z
N MET A 1 57.08 3.29 -65.33
CA MET A 1 58.16 2.76 -64.45
C MET A 1 57.48 2.28 -63.17
N SER A 2 57.48 0.99 -63.06
CA SER A 2 56.87 0.17 -62.01
C SER A 2 57.77 0.10 -60.78
N THR A 3 57.32 0.19 -59.62
CA THR A 3 57.99 -0.34 -58.44
C THR A 3 56.97 -1.01 -57.49
N LEU A 4 57.12 -2.31 -57.53
CA LEU A 4 56.52 -3.30 -56.62
C LEU A 4 56.94 -3.00 -55.16
N LEU A 5 55.99 -2.81 -54.22
CA LEU A 5 56.24 -2.89 -52.80
C LEU A 5 55.72 -4.22 -52.25
N THR A 6 56.67 -4.99 -51.78
CA THR A 6 56.58 -6.35 -51.30
C THR A 6 55.85 -6.47 -49.95
N ARG A 7 55.10 -7.59 -49.86
CA ARG A 7 54.45 -8.14 -48.67
C ARG A 7 55.43 -8.50 -47.54
N ARG A 8 55.97 -7.63 -46.77
CA ARG A 8 56.84 -8.03 -45.62
C ARG A 8 56.92 -7.07 -44.45
N HIS A 9 55.88 -6.31 -44.12
CA HIS A 9 55.85 -5.52 -42.88
C HIS A 9 54.45 -5.43 -42.26
N PHE A 10 53.75 -6.55 -42.11
CA PHE A 10 52.47 -6.62 -41.42
C PHE A 10 52.45 -7.76 -40.38
N VAL A 11 53.51 -7.85 -39.59
CA VAL A 11 53.52 -8.70 -38.40
C VAL A 11 54.42 -8.04 -37.35
N ALA A 12 53.93 -7.06 -36.66
CA ALA A 12 54.40 -6.63 -35.33
C ALA A 12 53.47 -5.55 -34.82
N GLY A 13 52.36 -5.91 -34.17
CA GLY A 13 51.43 -4.92 -33.59
C GLY A 13 50.14 -5.53 -33.00
N ALA A 14 50.13 -6.86 -32.82
CA ALA A 14 49.09 -7.46 -31.98
C ALA A 14 49.49 -7.27 -30.50
N GLY A 15 49.39 -6.03 -30.04
CA GLY A 15 49.45 -5.70 -28.62
C GLY A 15 48.25 -6.37 -27.95
N LEU A 16 48.49 -7.24 -26.99
CA LEU A 16 47.57 -7.80 -26.04
C LEU A 16 46.77 -6.66 -25.35
N ALA A 17 45.62 -6.34 -25.88
CA ALA A 17 44.55 -5.74 -25.08
C ALA A 17 44.07 -6.85 -24.14
N ALA A 18 44.77 -7.06 -23.03
CA ALA A 18 44.24 -7.77 -21.91
C ALA A 18 43.00 -6.98 -21.49
N ALA A 19 41.82 -7.47 -21.86
CA ALA A 19 40.58 -7.05 -21.26
C ALA A 19 40.74 -7.33 -19.77
N ALA A 20 41.00 -6.26 -19.00
CA ALA A 20 40.87 -6.29 -17.56
C ALA A 20 39.39 -6.56 -17.26
N VAL A 21 39.02 -7.84 -17.20
CA VAL A 21 37.84 -8.30 -16.49
C VAL A 21 38.09 -7.85 -15.08
N SER A 22 37.58 -6.66 -14.72
CA SER A 22 37.54 -6.23 -13.35
C SER A 22 36.71 -7.28 -12.63
N THR A 23 37.37 -8.25 -12.03
CA THR A 23 36.75 -9.07 -10.98
C THR A 23 36.39 -8.11 -9.87
N ARG A 24 35.14 -7.61 -9.93
CA ARG A 24 34.56 -6.89 -8.79
C ARG A 24 34.72 -7.84 -7.61
N ALA A 25 35.65 -7.53 -6.74
CA ALA A 25 35.83 -8.26 -5.50
C ALA A 25 34.50 -8.14 -4.75
N TRP A 26 33.78 -9.26 -4.63
CA TRP A 26 32.50 -9.31 -3.94
C TRP A 26 32.79 -9.11 -2.45
N SER A 27 32.45 -7.95 -1.92
CA SER A 27 32.57 -7.72 -0.47
C SER A 27 31.53 -8.58 0.25
N VAL A 28 32.02 -9.37 1.23
CA VAL A 28 31.17 -10.15 2.11
C VAL A 28 31.20 -9.46 3.47
N GLU A 29 30.06 -8.94 3.90
CA GLU A 29 29.89 -8.44 5.25
C GLU A 29 29.21 -9.52 6.10
N GLY A 30 29.74 -9.81 7.25
CA GLY A 30 29.25 -10.87 8.14
C GLY A 30 29.22 -10.45 9.60
N GLY A 31 28.70 -11.35 10.43
CA GLY A 31 28.61 -11.12 11.87
C GLY A 31 27.31 -10.45 12.29
N PHE A 32 26.31 -10.41 11.42
CA PHE A 32 24.96 -9.98 11.80
C PHE A 32 24.19 -11.15 12.43
N ASP A 33 23.37 -10.82 13.43
CA ASP A 33 22.38 -11.77 13.93
C ASP A 33 21.21 -11.84 12.95
N VAL A 34 20.75 -10.68 12.42
CA VAL A 34 19.62 -10.60 11.52
C VAL A 34 19.88 -9.65 10.34
N VAL A 35 19.64 -10.14 9.13
CA VAL A 35 19.47 -9.29 7.95
C VAL A 35 17.98 -9.07 7.72
N ILE A 36 17.56 -7.81 7.72
CA ILE A 36 16.17 -7.40 7.47
C ILE A 36 16.10 -6.82 6.05
N ILE A 37 15.19 -7.33 5.23
CA ILE A 37 15.02 -6.91 3.83
C ILE A 37 13.75 -6.07 3.72
N GLY A 38 13.93 -4.78 3.41
CA GLY A 38 12.87 -3.77 3.29
C GLY A 38 12.80 -2.83 4.49
N ALA A 39 12.95 -1.53 4.22
CA ALA A 39 12.85 -0.45 5.20
C ALA A 39 11.47 0.23 5.19
N GLY A 40 10.40 -0.56 5.07
CA GLY A 40 9.03 -0.12 5.40
C GLY A 40 8.78 -0.18 6.91
N LEU A 41 7.59 0.24 7.35
CA LEU A 41 7.21 0.23 8.78
C LEU A 41 7.46 -1.12 9.46
N ALA A 42 7.12 -2.24 8.79
CA ALA A 42 7.32 -3.58 9.36
C ALA A 42 8.80 -3.89 9.62
N GLY A 43 9.66 -3.63 8.62
CA GLY A 43 11.09 -3.93 8.74
C GLY A 43 11.80 -3.01 9.72
N MET A 44 11.51 -1.72 9.69
CA MET A 44 12.12 -0.77 10.62
C MET A 44 11.65 -0.98 12.05
N ASN A 45 10.37 -1.30 12.28
CA ASN A 45 9.87 -1.64 13.61
C ASN A 45 10.54 -2.88 14.18
N ALA A 46 10.70 -3.94 13.37
CA ALA A 46 11.44 -5.14 13.79
C ALA A 46 12.92 -4.84 14.07
N ALA A 47 13.55 -3.99 13.23
CA ALA A 47 14.96 -3.61 13.41
C ALA A 47 15.19 -2.82 14.69
N MET A 48 14.31 -1.85 15.00
CA MET A 48 14.38 -1.08 16.25
C MET A 48 14.23 -2.01 17.46
N LEU A 49 13.20 -2.86 17.47
CA LEU A 49 12.97 -3.83 18.54
C LEU A 49 14.16 -4.76 18.75
N LEU A 50 14.68 -5.38 17.68
CA LEU A 50 15.82 -6.30 17.77
C LEU A 50 17.10 -5.57 18.25
N SER A 51 17.32 -4.33 17.81
CA SER A 51 18.44 -3.51 18.26
C SER A 51 18.34 -3.14 19.75
N GLU A 52 17.14 -2.81 20.23
CA GLU A 52 16.86 -2.54 21.66
C GLU A 52 17.13 -3.79 22.53
N LEU A 53 16.91 -4.99 21.98
CA LEU A 53 17.22 -6.27 22.63
C LEU A 53 18.68 -6.71 22.46
N GLY A 54 19.53 -5.88 21.86
CA GLY A 54 20.97 -6.11 21.73
C GLY A 54 21.41 -6.91 20.51
N ALA A 55 20.51 -7.26 19.59
CA ALA A 55 20.86 -7.98 18.38
C ALA A 55 21.61 -7.08 17.37
N ASN A 56 22.63 -7.64 16.72
CA ASN A 56 23.35 -6.99 15.63
C ASN A 56 22.57 -7.12 14.31
N VAL A 57 21.88 -6.05 13.91
CA VAL A 57 21.00 -6.06 12.74
C VAL A 57 21.50 -5.15 11.62
N VAL A 58 21.17 -5.51 10.38
CA VAL A 58 21.28 -4.64 9.21
C VAL A 58 19.98 -4.67 8.42
N VAL A 59 19.51 -3.50 7.99
CA VAL A 59 18.32 -3.32 7.15
C VAL A 59 18.75 -2.97 5.74
N LEU A 60 18.28 -3.74 4.75
CA LEU A 60 18.60 -3.55 3.32
C LEU A 60 17.36 -3.03 2.61
N GLU A 61 17.45 -1.83 2.03
CA GLU A 61 16.39 -1.20 1.25
C GLU A 61 16.81 -1.03 -0.20
N SER A 62 15.94 -1.41 -1.12
CA SER A 62 16.22 -1.33 -2.57
C SER A 62 16.14 0.09 -3.12
N GLU A 63 15.25 0.91 -2.58
CA GLU A 63 15.04 2.29 -2.99
C GLU A 63 16.08 3.23 -2.35
N PRO A 64 16.28 4.43 -2.89
CA PRO A 64 17.19 5.42 -2.30
C PRO A 64 16.66 6.03 -0.98
N ARG A 65 15.39 5.78 -0.64
CA ARG A 65 14.72 6.27 0.56
C ARG A 65 14.05 5.14 1.35
N PRO A 66 13.97 5.22 2.69
CA PRO A 66 13.16 4.33 3.50
C PRO A 66 11.66 4.68 3.40
N GLY A 67 10.82 3.92 4.13
CA GLY A 67 9.39 4.19 4.32
C GLY A 67 8.46 3.31 3.49
N GLY A 68 8.97 2.69 2.42
CA GLY A 68 8.14 1.84 1.56
C GLY A 68 6.92 2.59 1.01
N ARG A 69 5.69 2.13 1.34
CA ARG A 69 4.42 2.74 0.91
C ARG A 69 3.97 3.95 1.74
N CYS A 70 4.65 4.30 2.82
CA CYS A 70 4.51 5.60 3.49
C CYS A 70 5.37 6.61 2.73
N ARG A 71 4.71 7.57 2.05
CA ARG A 71 5.43 8.51 1.18
C ARG A 71 4.73 9.84 1.07
N THR A 72 5.45 10.90 1.45
CA THR A 72 5.12 12.30 1.19
C THR A 72 5.93 12.77 -0.02
N MET A 73 5.36 13.55 -0.90
CA MET A 73 6.03 14.14 -2.05
C MET A 73 6.42 15.59 -1.75
N ASP A 74 7.50 15.75 -0.99
CA ASP A 74 7.98 17.06 -0.52
C ASP A 74 8.26 18.06 -1.64
N GLU A 75 8.58 17.58 -2.83
CA GLU A 75 8.82 18.37 -4.03
C GLU A 75 7.54 18.80 -4.78
N TRP A 76 6.37 18.28 -4.41
CA TRP A 76 5.11 18.63 -5.02
C TRP A 76 4.40 19.75 -4.24
N TYR A 77 3.50 20.46 -4.91
CA TYR A 77 2.69 21.49 -4.29
C TYR A 77 1.93 20.95 -3.08
N LEU A 78 2.09 21.59 -1.92
CA LEU A 78 1.55 21.18 -0.62
C LEU A 78 1.97 19.78 -0.14
N ALA A 79 3.04 19.21 -0.70
CA ALA A 79 3.67 17.98 -0.25
C ALA A 79 2.68 16.83 0.10
N PRO A 80 1.83 16.37 -0.85
CA PRO A 80 0.79 15.40 -0.55
C PRO A 80 1.33 14.03 -0.16
N ASP A 81 0.58 13.33 0.69
CA ASP A 81 0.83 11.94 1.02
C ASP A 81 0.28 11.00 -0.06
N LEU A 82 1.16 10.23 -0.69
CA LEU A 82 0.80 9.23 -1.69
C LEU A 82 0.34 7.91 -1.05
N GLY A 83 0.63 7.69 0.23
CA GLY A 83 0.20 6.54 1.01
C GLY A 83 0.62 6.65 2.47
N GLY A 84 -0.10 5.90 3.33
CA GLY A 84 0.09 5.96 4.77
C GLY A 84 -0.51 7.22 5.43
N ALA A 85 -1.45 7.89 4.75
CA ALA A 85 -1.96 9.20 5.15
C ALA A 85 -2.87 9.19 6.39
N GLN A 86 -3.47 8.04 6.73
CA GLN A 86 -4.40 7.95 7.86
C GLN A 86 -3.86 7.04 8.97
N ILE A 87 -3.92 7.52 10.20
CA ILE A 87 -3.56 6.80 11.41
C ILE A 87 -4.82 6.69 12.27
N GLY A 88 -5.30 5.48 12.54
CA GLY A 88 -6.39 5.25 13.47
C GLY A 88 -6.00 5.67 14.89
N ARG A 89 -6.94 6.22 15.66
CA ARG A 89 -6.67 6.60 17.06
C ARG A 89 -6.32 5.43 17.97
N ASP A 90 -6.53 4.22 17.51
CA ASP A 90 -6.23 2.97 18.19
C ASP A 90 -5.03 2.21 17.59
N TYR A 91 -4.25 2.86 16.71
CA TYR A 91 -3.00 2.33 16.17
C TYR A 91 -1.87 2.44 17.19
N ALA A 92 -1.91 1.56 18.21
CA ALA A 92 -1.08 1.67 19.40
C ALA A 92 0.44 1.73 19.10
N ARG A 93 0.93 0.90 18.18
CA ARG A 93 2.36 0.86 17.82
C ARG A 93 2.80 2.08 17.05
N VAL A 94 1.96 2.54 16.11
CA VAL A 94 2.22 3.76 15.33
C VAL A 94 2.24 4.97 16.25
N LEU A 95 1.27 5.10 17.15
CA LEU A 95 1.17 6.21 18.10
C LEU A 95 2.33 6.21 19.11
N ASP A 96 2.67 5.06 19.67
CA ASP A 96 3.81 4.91 20.60
C ASP A 96 5.13 5.28 19.90
N THR A 97 5.34 4.80 18.67
CA THR A 97 6.54 5.12 17.89
C THR A 97 6.60 6.62 17.56
N ALA A 98 5.49 7.22 17.16
CA ALA A 98 5.44 8.67 16.89
C ALA A 98 5.78 9.47 18.16
N ALA A 99 5.24 9.07 19.32
CA ALA A 99 5.53 9.70 20.60
C ALA A 99 7.01 9.55 21.02
N LYS A 100 7.57 8.35 20.94
CA LYS A 100 8.99 8.05 21.26
C LYS A 100 9.96 8.83 20.37
N LEU A 101 9.61 9.04 19.11
CA LEU A 101 10.44 9.73 18.14
C LEU A 101 10.10 11.22 17.98
N ALA A 102 9.24 11.76 18.86
CA ALA A 102 8.79 13.16 18.86
C ALA A 102 8.18 13.61 17.51
N VAL A 103 7.54 12.69 16.77
CA VAL A 103 6.83 12.96 15.54
C VAL A 103 5.44 13.53 15.88
N LYS A 104 5.13 14.72 15.38
CA LYS A 104 3.86 15.38 15.66
C LYS A 104 2.72 14.78 14.86
N LEU A 105 1.59 14.53 15.53
CA LEU A 105 0.35 14.11 14.93
C LEU A 105 -0.70 15.21 15.04
N GLY A 106 -1.59 15.27 14.07
CA GLY A 106 -2.69 16.23 14.02
C GLY A 106 -4.03 15.58 13.62
N PRO A 107 -5.13 16.35 13.57
CA PRO A 107 -6.44 15.84 13.20
C PRO A 107 -6.46 15.20 11.82
N GLY A 108 -7.19 14.10 11.64
CA GLY A 108 -7.22 13.31 10.41
C GLY A 108 -8.29 13.72 9.38
N ALA A 109 -8.76 14.95 9.41
CA ALA A 109 -9.87 15.41 8.56
C ALA A 109 -9.55 15.60 7.08
N HIS A 110 -8.29 15.61 6.70
CA HIS A 110 -7.82 16.12 5.41
C HIS A 110 -8.21 15.28 4.19
N ILE A 111 -8.66 14.06 4.34
CA ILE A 111 -9.10 13.22 3.21
C ILE A 111 -10.56 12.80 3.28
N ASN A 112 -11.29 13.30 4.25
CA ASN A 112 -12.69 12.96 4.48
C ASN A 112 -13.57 14.17 4.14
N ALA A 113 -14.13 14.16 2.95
CA ALA A 113 -15.04 15.19 2.46
C ALA A 113 -16.30 14.54 1.90
N PRO A 114 -17.46 15.19 1.96
CA PRO A 114 -18.65 14.71 1.29
C PRO A 114 -18.44 14.61 -0.23
N TYR A 115 -19.23 13.75 -0.87
CA TYR A 115 -19.11 13.43 -2.27
C TYR A 115 -20.38 13.74 -3.06
N SER A 116 -20.23 14.39 -4.19
CA SER A 116 -21.18 14.26 -5.30
C SER A 116 -20.92 12.96 -6.06
N PHE A 117 -21.85 12.50 -6.86
CA PHE A 117 -21.72 11.25 -7.59
C PHE A 117 -21.78 11.49 -9.09
N VAL A 118 -20.97 10.75 -9.85
CA VAL A 118 -21.03 10.74 -11.31
C VAL A 118 -21.33 9.31 -11.76
N LEU A 119 -22.48 9.11 -12.34
CA LEU A 119 -22.90 7.82 -12.88
C LEU A 119 -23.27 7.98 -14.35
N ASP A 120 -22.62 7.20 -15.23
CA ASP A 120 -22.79 7.25 -16.67
C ASP A 120 -22.66 8.71 -17.19
N ASP A 121 -21.57 9.36 -16.79
CA ASP A 121 -21.20 10.75 -17.14
C ASP A 121 -22.17 11.84 -16.63
N THR A 122 -23.15 11.47 -15.82
CA THR A 122 -24.12 12.42 -15.23
C THR A 122 -23.74 12.73 -13.79
N LEU A 123 -23.55 14.02 -13.50
CA LEU A 123 -23.29 14.53 -12.16
C LEU A 123 -24.59 14.59 -11.36
N ILE A 124 -24.57 14.02 -10.16
CA ILE A 124 -25.72 13.89 -9.25
C ILE A 124 -25.31 14.46 -7.89
N ALA A 125 -26.10 15.39 -7.36
CA ALA A 125 -25.90 15.88 -5.99
C ALA A 125 -26.15 14.76 -4.97
N ALA A 126 -25.47 14.79 -3.84
CA ALA A 126 -25.61 13.75 -2.81
C ALA A 126 -27.07 13.59 -2.35
N GLN A 127 -27.77 14.70 -2.13
CA GLN A 127 -29.18 14.70 -1.71
C GLN A 127 -30.15 14.15 -2.76
N ASP A 128 -29.78 14.16 -4.02
CA ASP A 128 -30.62 13.68 -5.14
C ASP A 128 -30.38 12.21 -5.47
N TRP A 129 -29.37 11.58 -4.84
CA TRP A 129 -28.97 10.22 -5.16
C TRP A 129 -30.08 9.19 -5.00
N GLU A 130 -30.80 9.21 -3.87
CA GLU A 130 -31.87 8.26 -3.58
C GLU A 130 -33.00 8.33 -4.61
N SER A 131 -33.37 9.53 -5.05
CA SER A 131 -34.47 9.77 -6.02
C SER A 131 -34.03 9.69 -7.49
N SER A 132 -32.71 9.69 -7.74
CA SER A 132 -32.16 9.70 -9.12
C SER A 132 -32.67 8.51 -9.95
N PRO A 133 -33.13 8.76 -11.20
CA PRO A 133 -33.52 7.68 -12.12
C PRO A 133 -32.32 6.82 -12.55
N LEU A 134 -31.10 7.30 -12.43
CA LEU A 134 -29.86 6.54 -12.68
C LEU A 134 -29.53 5.57 -11.56
N ASN A 135 -30.00 5.85 -10.34
CA ASN A 135 -29.86 4.93 -9.22
C ASN A 135 -30.85 3.78 -9.36
N ARG A 136 -30.39 2.69 -9.99
CA ARG A 136 -31.19 1.49 -10.25
C ARG A 136 -31.15 0.46 -9.11
N THR A 137 -30.55 0.81 -7.97
CA THR A 137 -30.58 -0.02 -6.76
C THR A 137 -32.01 -0.08 -6.20
N ILE A 138 -32.26 -1.03 -5.30
CA ILE A 138 -33.63 -1.29 -4.80
C ILE A 138 -33.69 -1.20 -3.25
N GLY A 139 -34.88 -0.92 -2.74
CA GLY A 139 -35.12 -0.91 -1.28
C GLY A 139 -34.19 0.05 -0.55
N GLU A 140 -33.61 -0.42 0.55
CA GLU A 140 -32.66 0.36 1.38
C GLU A 140 -31.38 0.77 0.66
N GLU A 141 -30.97 0.03 -0.38
CA GLU A 141 -29.76 0.33 -1.14
C GLU A 141 -29.81 1.73 -1.77
N ARG A 142 -31.01 2.24 -2.10
CA ARG A 142 -31.17 3.52 -2.77
C ARG A 142 -30.68 4.69 -1.95
N ALA A 143 -30.84 4.61 -0.63
CA ALA A 143 -30.41 5.66 0.30
C ALA A 143 -28.91 5.63 0.58
N ILE A 144 -28.19 4.57 0.14
CA ILE A 144 -26.78 4.38 0.48
C ILE A 144 -25.90 4.99 -0.62
N ALA A 145 -24.94 5.82 -0.20
CA ALA A 145 -23.99 6.43 -1.12
C ALA A 145 -23.17 5.37 -1.87
N PRO A 146 -22.89 5.54 -3.18
CA PRO A 146 -22.23 4.55 -4.02
C PRO A 146 -20.89 4.04 -3.45
N HIS A 147 -20.06 4.93 -2.93
CA HIS A 147 -18.74 4.61 -2.39
C HIS A 147 -18.78 3.84 -1.06
N THR A 148 -19.91 3.85 -0.35
CA THR A 148 -20.08 3.15 0.94
C THR A 148 -20.91 1.86 0.82
N LEU A 149 -21.54 1.62 -0.33
CA LEU A 149 -22.45 0.50 -0.53
C LEU A 149 -21.80 -0.87 -0.29
N GLY A 150 -20.53 -1.04 -0.70
CA GLY A 150 -19.77 -2.26 -0.41
C GLY A 150 -19.54 -2.50 1.09
N GLY A 151 -19.20 -1.44 1.81
CA GLY A 151 -19.05 -1.45 3.26
C GLY A 151 -20.35 -1.84 3.98
N HIS A 152 -21.49 -1.28 3.55
CA HIS A 152 -22.81 -1.60 4.11
C HIS A 152 -23.07 -3.12 4.13
N TYR A 153 -22.76 -3.83 3.06
CA TYR A 153 -22.97 -5.28 2.98
C TYR A 153 -21.96 -6.11 3.78
N VAL A 154 -20.78 -5.58 4.06
CA VAL A 154 -19.74 -6.27 4.81
C VAL A 154 -19.77 -5.88 6.29
N GLU A 155 -19.79 -4.58 6.60
CA GLU A 155 -19.70 -4.08 7.98
C GLU A 155 -20.90 -4.46 8.83
N ALA A 156 -22.13 -4.29 8.29
CA ALA A 156 -23.35 -4.61 9.01
C ALA A 156 -23.59 -6.11 9.18
N ARG A 157 -22.95 -6.96 8.35
CA ARG A 157 -23.30 -8.40 8.23
C ARG A 157 -22.11 -9.34 8.45
N THR A 158 -20.93 -8.83 8.85
CA THR A 158 -19.81 -9.68 9.21
C THR A 158 -20.16 -10.52 10.44
N PRO A 159 -19.92 -11.86 10.41
CA PRO A 159 -20.24 -12.74 11.52
C PRO A 159 -19.26 -12.64 12.69
N PHE A 160 -18.09 -12.04 12.47
CA PHE A 160 -17.01 -12.00 13.47
C PHE A 160 -17.30 -10.93 14.52
N THR A 161 -17.32 -11.33 15.78
CA THR A 161 -17.47 -10.44 16.95
C THR A 161 -16.13 -10.15 17.63
N ALA A 162 -15.18 -11.09 17.55
CA ALA A 162 -13.82 -10.94 18.06
C ALA A 162 -12.85 -10.52 16.97
N ILE A 163 -11.81 -9.80 17.35
CA ILE A 163 -10.80 -9.25 16.43
C ILE A 163 -10.02 -10.35 15.69
N ASP A 164 -9.85 -11.50 16.30
CA ASP A 164 -9.21 -12.71 15.77
C ASP A 164 -10.20 -13.72 15.17
N GLY A 165 -11.49 -13.39 15.12
CA GLY A 165 -12.54 -14.30 14.65
C GLY A 165 -12.31 -14.83 13.23
N TRP A 166 -11.68 -14.04 12.37
CA TRP A 166 -11.34 -14.44 11.00
C TRP A 166 -10.19 -15.46 10.92
N LEU A 167 -9.46 -15.69 12.03
CA LEU A 167 -8.40 -16.70 12.16
C LEU A 167 -8.91 -18.03 12.72
N GLN A 168 -10.15 -18.06 13.22
CA GLN A 168 -10.73 -19.28 13.79
C GLN A 168 -11.16 -20.25 12.67
N PRO A 169 -11.20 -21.57 12.94
CA PRO A 169 -11.54 -22.57 11.91
C PRO A 169 -12.86 -22.31 11.19
N GLU A 170 -13.84 -21.75 11.89
CA GLU A 170 -15.16 -21.40 11.34
C GLU A 170 -15.11 -20.36 10.24
N ALA A 171 -14.07 -19.53 10.23
CA ALA A 171 -13.86 -18.50 9.22
C ALA A 171 -13.63 -19.07 7.80
N ALA A 172 -13.21 -20.34 7.70
CA ALA A 172 -13.09 -21.04 6.42
C ALA A 172 -14.42 -21.09 5.64
N ASN A 173 -15.57 -21.10 6.34
CA ASN A 173 -16.90 -21.06 5.73
C ASN A 173 -17.22 -19.74 5.01
N TYR A 174 -16.44 -18.71 5.30
CA TYR A 174 -16.55 -17.36 4.73
C TYR A 174 -15.44 -17.02 3.73
N ASP A 175 -14.62 -18.02 3.34
CA ASP A 175 -13.63 -17.83 2.28
C ASP A 175 -14.28 -17.86 0.89
N LEU A 176 -15.17 -16.91 0.67
CA LEU A 176 -15.99 -16.72 -0.51
C LEU A 176 -15.51 -15.52 -1.31
N SER A 177 -15.93 -15.44 -2.58
CA SER A 177 -15.78 -14.19 -3.32
C SER A 177 -16.76 -13.12 -2.80
N LEU A 178 -16.39 -11.86 -2.97
CA LEU A 178 -17.28 -10.75 -2.65
C LEU A 178 -18.60 -10.86 -3.43
N ALA A 179 -18.58 -11.28 -4.69
CA ALA A 179 -19.78 -11.52 -5.49
C ALA A 179 -20.70 -12.58 -4.84
N GLN A 180 -20.14 -13.72 -4.40
CA GLN A 180 -20.91 -14.76 -3.71
C GLN A 180 -21.48 -14.26 -2.38
N TRP A 181 -20.70 -13.50 -1.62
CA TRP A 181 -21.19 -12.89 -0.38
C TRP A 181 -22.35 -11.94 -0.63
N LEU A 182 -22.17 -10.98 -1.54
CA LEU A 182 -23.21 -10.00 -1.89
C LEU A 182 -24.51 -10.69 -2.35
N ALA A 183 -24.40 -11.71 -3.20
CA ALA A 183 -25.56 -12.49 -3.63
C ALA A 183 -26.28 -13.17 -2.45
N ARG A 184 -25.53 -13.77 -1.51
CA ARG A 184 -26.10 -14.37 -0.27
C ARG A 184 -26.78 -13.35 0.63
N GLN A 185 -26.32 -12.09 0.60
CA GLN A 185 -26.91 -10.98 1.37
C GLN A 185 -28.08 -10.30 0.64
N GLY A 186 -28.44 -10.77 -0.55
CA GLY A 186 -29.56 -10.21 -1.32
C GLY A 186 -29.23 -8.90 -2.04
N ALA A 187 -27.94 -8.57 -2.25
CA ALA A 187 -27.56 -7.38 -3.00
C ALA A 187 -28.09 -7.42 -4.43
N SER A 188 -28.76 -6.35 -4.86
CA SER A 188 -29.28 -6.25 -6.22
C SER A 188 -28.16 -6.26 -7.26
N ALA A 189 -28.49 -6.59 -8.51
CA ALA A 189 -27.53 -6.53 -9.61
C ALA A 189 -26.98 -5.11 -9.80
N ALA A 190 -27.80 -4.09 -9.60
CA ALA A 190 -27.38 -2.69 -9.67
C ALA A 190 -26.40 -2.34 -8.53
N ALA A 191 -26.66 -2.79 -7.31
CA ALA A 191 -25.73 -2.61 -6.17
C ALA A 191 -24.39 -3.27 -6.46
N GLN A 192 -24.36 -4.49 -6.97
CA GLN A 192 -23.13 -5.18 -7.33
C GLN A 192 -22.35 -4.46 -8.43
N GLN A 193 -23.02 -3.84 -9.42
CA GLN A 193 -22.37 -3.01 -10.44
C GLN A 193 -21.71 -1.76 -9.84
N ILE A 194 -22.38 -1.07 -8.93
CA ILE A 194 -21.84 0.11 -8.22
C ILE A 194 -20.64 -0.29 -7.35
N ILE A 195 -20.74 -1.38 -6.60
CA ILE A 195 -19.65 -1.89 -5.78
C ILE A 195 -18.45 -2.27 -6.66
N ARG A 196 -18.69 -2.92 -7.80
CA ARG A 196 -17.64 -3.22 -8.77
C ARG A 196 -16.97 -1.97 -9.32
N ALA A 197 -17.74 -0.93 -9.65
CA ALA A 197 -17.20 0.36 -10.09
C ALA A 197 -16.35 1.03 -9.00
N SER A 198 -16.78 0.98 -7.73
CA SER A 198 -16.04 1.52 -6.58
C SER A 198 -14.69 0.81 -6.36
N ILE A 199 -14.64 -0.51 -6.56
CA ILE A 199 -13.44 -1.33 -6.35
C ILE A 199 -12.54 -1.35 -7.61
N GLY A 200 -13.13 -1.17 -8.80
CA GLY A 200 -12.43 -1.13 -10.08
C GLY A 200 -12.03 -2.50 -10.64
N ARG A 201 -12.57 -3.63 -10.11
CA ARG A 201 -12.23 -5.00 -10.56
C ARG A 201 -13.37 -5.99 -10.34
N PRO A 202 -13.35 -7.17 -10.99
CA PRO A 202 -14.35 -8.21 -10.81
C PRO A 202 -14.47 -8.67 -9.34
N LEU A 203 -15.68 -8.67 -8.80
CA LEU A 203 -15.98 -9.03 -7.41
C LEU A 203 -15.74 -10.51 -7.13
N GLU A 204 -15.75 -11.34 -8.17
CA GLU A 204 -15.46 -12.78 -8.14
C GLU A 204 -14.00 -13.07 -7.78
N THR A 205 -13.10 -12.12 -7.98
CA THR A 205 -11.66 -12.27 -7.76
C THR A 205 -11.20 -11.84 -6.36
N LEU A 206 -12.11 -11.33 -5.55
CA LEU A 206 -11.81 -10.79 -4.21
C LEU A 206 -12.42 -11.66 -3.13
N SER A 207 -11.62 -12.17 -2.20
CA SER A 207 -12.15 -12.79 -0.99
C SER A 207 -12.77 -11.75 -0.07
N VAL A 208 -13.99 -12.03 0.42
CA VAL A 208 -14.65 -11.16 1.41
C VAL A 208 -14.02 -11.29 2.80
N LEU A 209 -13.29 -12.36 3.08
CA LEU A 209 -12.74 -12.66 4.41
C LEU A 209 -11.84 -11.53 4.95
N ARG A 210 -10.98 -10.96 4.09
CA ARG A 210 -10.17 -9.79 4.47
C ARG A 210 -11.02 -8.56 4.80
N MET A 211 -12.07 -8.31 4.02
CA MET A 211 -12.97 -7.17 4.24
C MET A 211 -13.75 -7.33 5.55
N MET A 212 -14.14 -8.56 5.89
CA MET A 212 -14.78 -8.86 7.18
C MET A 212 -13.84 -8.61 8.36
N GLN A 213 -12.55 -8.94 8.23
CA GLN A 213 -11.55 -8.63 9.25
C GLN A 213 -11.42 -7.11 9.43
N GLU A 214 -11.33 -6.35 8.34
CA GLU A 214 -11.27 -4.87 8.38
C GLU A 214 -12.52 -4.28 9.03
N ALA A 215 -13.69 -4.75 8.66
CA ALA A 215 -14.97 -4.32 9.24
C ALA A 215 -15.07 -4.61 10.74
N THR A 216 -14.67 -5.82 11.15
CA THR A 216 -14.65 -6.22 12.56
C THR A 216 -13.68 -5.36 13.36
N ARG A 217 -12.48 -5.14 12.84
CA ARG A 217 -11.47 -4.30 13.46
C ARG A 217 -11.94 -2.84 13.61
N SER A 218 -12.54 -2.29 12.57
CA SER A 218 -13.10 -0.93 12.59
C SER A 218 -14.21 -0.79 13.63
N ARG A 219 -15.13 -1.74 13.67
CA ARG A 219 -16.22 -1.75 14.67
C ARG A 219 -15.71 -1.80 16.10
N ILE A 220 -14.71 -2.66 16.39
CA ILE A 220 -14.10 -2.76 17.72
C ILE A 220 -13.34 -1.49 18.07
N GLY A 221 -12.65 -0.87 17.10
CA GLY A 221 -11.97 0.40 17.29
C GLY A 221 -12.93 1.56 17.60
N LEU A 222 -14.01 1.66 16.84
CA LEU A 222 -15.06 2.66 17.06
C LEU A 222 -15.72 2.54 18.43
N ALA A 223 -15.94 1.30 18.90
CA ALA A 223 -16.54 1.06 20.21
C ALA A 223 -15.67 1.52 21.40
N LYS A 224 -14.38 1.79 21.17
CA LYS A 224 -13.47 2.34 22.18
C LYS A 224 -13.49 3.87 22.24
N ILE A 225 -14.13 4.53 21.28
CA ILE A 225 -14.23 5.99 21.23
C ILE A 225 -15.46 6.40 22.04
N ASP A 226 -15.31 7.46 22.83
CA ASP A 226 -16.42 8.02 23.59
C ASP A 226 -17.59 8.37 22.65
N ALA A 227 -18.74 7.75 22.91
CA ALA A 227 -19.93 7.91 22.08
C ALA A 227 -20.42 9.38 22.03
N GLU A 228 -20.18 10.16 23.07
CA GLU A 228 -20.54 11.58 23.07
C GLU A 228 -19.76 12.40 22.06
N LEU A 229 -18.49 12.02 21.78
CA LEU A 229 -17.69 12.68 20.74
C LEU A 229 -18.24 12.44 19.33
N LEU A 230 -18.98 11.36 19.13
CA LEU A 230 -19.54 10.96 17.84
C LEU A 230 -21.01 11.35 17.68
N LYS A 231 -21.65 11.82 18.76
CA LYS A 231 -23.08 12.14 18.77
C LYS A 231 -23.39 13.32 17.86
N GLY A 232 -24.41 13.15 17.01
CA GLY A 232 -24.83 14.20 16.07
C GLY A 232 -23.86 14.47 14.92
N LYS A 233 -22.75 13.70 14.82
CA LYS A 233 -21.75 13.85 13.79
C LYS A 233 -22.09 12.99 12.57
N ASP A 234 -21.91 13.55 11.38
CA ASP A 234 -21.96 12.78 10.14
C ASP A 234 -20.75 11.84 9.98
N GLN A 235 -20.76 11.01 8.92
CA GLN A 235 -19.69 10.06 8.68
C GLN A 235 -18.32 10.72 8.45
N TYR A 236 -18.26 11.90 7.87
CA TYR A 236 -17.02 12.62 7.56
C TYR A 236 -16.44 13.28 8.80
N GLU A 237 -17.27 13.92 9.62
CA GLU A 237 -16.88 14.44 10.93
C GLU A 237 -16.36 13.33 11.84
N ARG A 238 -17.06 12.17 11.86
CA ARG A 238 -16.60 10.98 12.61
C ARG A 238 -15.25 10.51 12.15
N ALA A 239 -15.01 10.44 10.84
CA ALA A 239 -13.72 10.05 10.30
C ALA A 239 -12.60 11.01 10.74
N GLY A 240 -12.85 12.31 10.78
CA GLY A 240 -11.93 13.31 11.33
C GLY A 240 -11.62 13.10 12.82
N ILE A 241 -12.61 12.64 13.61
CA ILE A 241 -12.43 12.32 15.04
C ILE A 241 -11.69 11.00 15.22
N THR A 242 -11.94 9.99 14.38
CA THR A 242 -11.43 8.62 14.54
C THR A 242 -10.03 8.40 13.95
N SER A 243 -9.49 9.37 13.22
CA SER A 243 -8.18 9.30 12.60
C SER A 243 -7.28 10.48 12.95
N GLN A 244 -6.00 10.29 12.72
CA GLN A 244 -4.94 11.29 12.81
C GLN A 244 -4.05 11.18 11.59
N HIS A 245 -3.17 12.15 11.39
CA HIS A 245 -2.11 12.09 10.38
C HIS A 245 -0.83 12.75 10.88
N VAL A 246 0.27 12.47 10.23
CA VAL A 246 1.59 13.02 10.58
C VAL A 246 1.67 14.46 10.08
N VAL A 247 1.97 15.40 10.98
CA VAL A 247 2.21 16.80 10.61
C VAL A 247 3.44 16.89 9.72
N GLY A 248 3.30 17.48 8.54
CA GLY A 248 4.36 17.56 7.52
C GLY A 248 4.47 16.30 6.66
N GLY A 249 3.50 15.38 6.79
CA GLY A 249 3.37 14.20 5.95
C GLY A 249 3.95 12.91 6.56
N THR A 250 3.46 11.79 6.07
CA THR A 250 3.74 10.46 6.62
C THR A 250 5.22 10.05 6.57
N SER A 251 6.00 10.62 5.64
CA SER A 251 7.45 10.37 5.57
C SER A 251 8.18 10.80 6.84
N ARG A 252 7.68 11.81 7.58
CA ARG A 252 8.33 12.25 8.84
C ARG A 252 8.45 11.12 9.87
N LEU A 253 7.44 10.24 9.95
CA LEU A 253 7.50 9.08 10.83
C LEU A 253 8.59 8.10 10.39
N THR A 254 8.62 7.75 9.11
CA THR A 254 9.58 6.78 8.59
C THR A 254 11.01 7.32 8.55
N ASP A 255 11.18 8.61 8.35
CA ASP A 255 12.48 9.30 8.41
C ASP A 255 13.04 9.29 9.85
N ALA A 256 12.18 9.53 10.84
CA ALA A 256 12.59 9.45 12.26
C ALA A 256 12.98 8.03 12.67
N MET A 257 12.23 7.01 12.21
CA MET A 257 12.61 5.61 12.42
C MET A 257 13.94 5.27 11.75
N ALA A 258 14.16 5.74 10.53
CA ALA A 258 15.41 5.55 9.78
C ALA A 258 16.59 6.23 10.48
N ALA A 259 16.41 7.45 10.99
CA ALA A 259 17.44 8.18 11.74
C ALA A 259 17.86 7.41 13.01
N THR A 260 16.91 6.76 13.70
CA THR A 260 17.20 5.93 14.87
C THR A 260 18.07 4.70 14.52
N LEU A 261 17.85 4.12 13.33
CA LEU A 261 18.63 2.98 12.85
C LEU A 261 20.03 3.39 12.37
N GLY A 262 20.20 4.62 11.88
CA GLY A 262 21.49 5.15 11.43
C GLY A 262 22.18 4.24 10.41
N GLU A 263 23.45 3.89 10.65
CA GLU A 263 24.26 3.05 9.75
C GLU A 263 23.77 1.60 9.62
N ARG A 264 22.84 1.15 10.47
CA ARG A 264 22.20 -0.17 10.32
C ARG A 264 21.27 -0.20 9.11
N LEU A 265 20.77 0.94 8.63
CA LEU A 265 19.95 1.05 7.44
C LEU A 265 20.82 1.37 6.21
N ARG A 266 20.72 0.54 5.19
CA ARG A 266 21.43 0.68 3.92
C ARG A 266 20.44 0.75 2.77
N THR A 267 20.39 1.87 2.11
CA THR A 267 19.57 2.11 0.92
C THR A 267 20.32 1.74 -0.37
N GLY A 268 19.59 1.53 -1.48
CA GLY A 268 20.16 1.11 -2.76
C GLY A 268 20.61 -0.37 -2.77
N GLU A 269 20.21 -1.16 -1.77
CA GLU A 269 20.58 -2.57 -1.62
C GLU A 269 19.45 -3.50 -2.09
N ARG A 270 19.31 -3.68 -3.39
CA ARG A 270 18.30 -4.57 -3.97
C ARG A 270 18.71 -6.03 -3.82
N VAL A 271 18.06 -6.76 -2.91
CA VAL A 271 18.26 -8.19 -2.69
C VAL A 271 17.72 -9.00 -3.87
N THR A 272 18.49 -10.00 -4.29
CA THR A 272 18.16 -10.91 -5.39
C THR A 272 18.10 -12.37 -4.98
N THR A 273 18.83 -12.76 -3.93
CA THR A 273 18.93 -14.16 -3.49
C THR A 273 19.02 -14.24 -1.98
N ILE A 274 18.37 -15.23 -1.39
CA ILE A 274 18.49 -15.64 0.00
C ILE A 274 18.87 -17.12 0.01
N ASP A 275 20.11 -17.43 0.39
CA ASP A 275 20.60 -18.80 0.55
C ASP A 275 20.62 -19.11 2.06
N MET A 276 20.07 -20.26 2.47
CA MET A 276 20.06 -20.72 3.86
C MET A 276 20.65 -22.12 3.98
N ASP A 277 21.45 -22.35 5.02
CA ASP A 277 21.97 -23.66 5.37
C ASP A 277 22.01 -23.85 6.90
N ALA A 278 22.57 -24.97 7.36
CA ALA A 278 22.69 -25.26 8.78
C ALA A 278 23.54 -24.23 9.56
N ARG A 279 24.42 -23.47 8.87
CA ARG A 279 25.33 -22.49 9.46
C ARG A 279 24.76 -21.07 9.50
N GLY A 280 23.73 -20.79 8.74
CA GLY A 280 23.10 -19.47 8.68
C GLY A 280 22.55 -19.09 7.31
N CYS A 281 22.50 -17.81 7.04
CA CYS A 281 21.95 -17.23 5.84
C CYS A 281 22.99 -16.40 5.09
N THR A 282 22.91 -16.40 3.75
CA THR A 282 23.64 -15.47 2.89
C THR A 282 22.65 -14.73 2.00
N VAL A 283 22.56 -13.41 2.17
CA VAL A 283 21.74 -12.51 1.34
C VAL A 283 22.62 -11.86 0.29
N ARG A 284 22.21 -11.92 -1.00
CA ARG A 284 22.96 -11.33 -2.12
C ARG A 284 22.18 -10.17 -2.72
N CYS A 285 22.87 -9.06 -2.96
CA CYS A 285 22.32 -7.88 -3.62
C CYS A 285 22.75 -7.77 -5.08
N ALA A 286 21.93 -7.10 -5.88
CA ALA A 286 22.21 -6.88 -7.32
C ALA A 286 23.54 -6.14 -7.56
N GLY A 287 23.95 -5.27 -6.62
CA GLY A 287 25.22 -4.57 -6.65
C GLY A 287 26.45 -5.44 -6.36
N GLY A 288 26.27 -6.75 -6.08
CA GLY A 288 27.34 -7.70 -5.78
C GLY A 288 27.67 -7.83 -4.29
N ARG A 289 27.16 -6.98 -3.43
CA ARG A 289 27.35 -7.12 -1.96
C ARG A 289 26.66 -8.37 -1.44
N ARG A 290 27.25 -8.96 -0.40
CA ARG A 290 26.72 -10.14 0.29
C ARG A 290 26.73 -9.89 1.80
N TYR A 291 25.66 -10.31 2.46
CA TYR A 291 25.49 -10.19 3.90
C TYR A 291 25.28 -11.56 4.51
N ARG A 292 25.99 -11.87 5.61
CA ARG A 292 25.82 -13.13 6.35
C ARG A 292 25.17 -12.85 7.69
N ALA A 293 24.18 -13.67 8.04
CA ALA A 293 23.46 -13.57 9.30
C ALA A 293 23.00 -14.94 9.80
N GLN A 294 22.56 -14.99 11.06
CA GLN A 294 21.91 -16.18 11.61
C GLN A 294 20.49 -16.33 11.05
N TYR A 295 19.76 -15.23 10.92
CA TYR A 295 18.40 -15.18 10.43
C TYR A 295 18.21 -14.08 9.38
N VAL A 296 17.16 -14.23 8.57
CA VAL A 296 16.70 -13.22 7.62
C VAL A 296 15.23 -12.90 7.91
N LEU A 297 14.89 -11.62 7.96
CA LEU A 297 13.50 -11.15 7.99
C LEU A 297 13.15 -10.49 6.64
N ALA A 298 12.29 -11.11 5.86
CA ALA A 298 11.74 -10.52 4.63
C ALA A 298 10.53 -9.63 4.99
N ALA A 299 10.74 -8.32 5.07
CA ALA A 299 9.72 -7.31 5.34
C ALA A 299 9.24 -6.65 4.03
N LEU A 300 8.93 -7.47 3.04
CA LEU A 300 8.60 -7.10 1.67
C LEU A 300 7.19 -7.54 1.28
N PRO A 301 6.48 -6.77 0.43
CA PRO A 301 5.25 -7.27 -0.17
C PRO A 301 5.54 -8.50 -1.06
N PHE A 302 4.61 -9.45 -1.12
CA PHE A 302 4.80 -10.66 -1.92
C PHE A 302 4.90 -10.39 -3.43
N SER A 303 4.36 -9.27 -3.90
CA SER A 303 4.60 -8.75 -5.27
C SER A 303 6.08 -8.55 -5.59
N VAL A 304 6.91 -8.26 -4.58
CA VAL A 304 8.37 -8.12 -4.67
C VAL A 304 9.08 -9.42 -4.29
N LEU A 305 8.69 -10.05 -3.16
CA LEU A 305 9.35 -11.25 -2.63
C LEU A 305 9.41 -12.40 -3.65
N ARG A 306 8.36 -12.59 -4.48
CA ARG A 306 8.31 -13.61 -5.56
C ARG A 306 9.40 -13.48 -6.63
N ARG A 307 10.17 -12.39 -6.61
CA ARG A 307 11.28 -12.11 -7.53
C ARG A 307 12.65 -12.39 -6.92
N ILE A 308 12.69 -12.75 -5.64
CA ILE A 308 13.89 -13.12 -4.92
C ILE A 308 14.02 -14.64 -4.98
N ASP A 309 15.20 -15.12 -5.35
CA ASP A 309 15.53 -16.55 -5.34
C ASP A 309 15.80 -17.00 -3.90
N ILE A 310 14.91 -17.83 -3.35
CA ILE A 310 14.98 -18.35 -1.97
C ILE A 310 15.40 -19.81 -2.01
N ARG A 311 16.46 -20.14 -1.30
CA ARG A 311 17.04 -21.48 -1.24
C ARG A 311 17.28 -21.93 0.21
N PRO A 312 16.69 -23.08 0.64
CA PRO A 312 15.73 -23.92 -0.06
C PRO A 312 14.42 -23.19 -0.36
N GLY A 313 13.74 -23.55 -1.45
CA GLY A 313 12.52 -22.89 -1.92
C GLY A 313 11.34 -23.06 -0.95
N LEU A 314 10.45 -22.08 -0.90
CA LEU A 314 9.19 -22.14 -0.14
C LEU A 314 8.31 -23.30 -0.61
N ARG A 315 7.41 -23.80 0.27
CA ARG A 315 6.56 -24.97 -0.01
C ARG A 315 5.11 -24.73 0.35
N GLY A 316 4.21 -25.55 -0.21
CA GLY A 316 2.78 -25.59 0.14
C GLY A 316 2.07 -24.24 -0.03
N ALA A 317 1.08 -23.99 0.82
CA ALA A 317 0.25 -22.79 0.78
C ALA A 317 1.05 -21.48 0.93
N GLN A 318 2.18 -21.50 1.63
CA GLN A 318 3.08 -20.33 1.72
C GLN A 318 3.70 -20.00 0.35
N ALA A 319 4.22 -20.99 -0.37
CA ALA A 319 4.75 -20.80 -1.72
C ALA A 319 3.66 -20.35 -2.70
N GLU A 320 2.45 -20.88 -2.57
CA GLU A 320 1.29 -20.45 -3.35
C GLU A 320 0.94 -18.99 -3.08
N ALA A 321 0.88 -18.58 -1.82
CA ALA A 321 0.61 -17.20 -1.44
C ALA A 321 1.66 -16.23 -1.99
N VAL A 322 2.95 -16.54 -1.83
CA VAL A 322 4.02 -15.69 -2.35
C VAL A 322 3.95 -15.55 -3.87
N ARG A 323 3.68 -16.64 -4.60
CA ARG A 323 3.57 -16.61 -6.07
C ARG A 323 2.29 -15.95 -6.54
N GLY A 324 1.15 -16.26 -5.91
CA GLY A 324 -0.19 -16.00 -6.44
C GLY A 324 -0.95 -14.84 -5.82
N MET A 325 -0.54 -14.33 -4.64
CA MET A 325 -1.27 -13.24 -3.97
C MET A 325 -1.37 -12.01 -4.88
N PRO A 326 -2.59 -11.59 -5.26
CA PRO A 326 -2.75 -10.40 -6.08
C PRO A 326 -2.54 -9.12 -5.26
N TYR A 327 -2.12 -8.07 -5.95
CA TYR A 327 -2.03 -6.72 -5.39
C TYR A 327 -2.94 -5.79 -6.19
N GLY A 328 -3.65 -4.92 -5.48
CA GLY A 328 -4.47 -3.89 -6.09
C GLY A 328 -3.58 -2.81 -6.69
N ASN A 329 -3.90 -2.40 -7.91
CA ASN A 329 -3.27 -1.26 -8.56
C ASN A 329 -3.97 0.01 -8.13
N GLN A 330 -3.21 1.04 -7.86
CA GLN A 330 -3.70 2.39 -7.63
C GLN A 330 -2.76 3.37 -8.32
N SER A 331 -3.32 4.17 -9.21
CA SER A 331 -2.66 5.30 -9.84
C SER A 331 -3.35 6.58 -9.41
N GLN A 332 -2.59 7.64 -9.17
CA GLN A 332 -3.05 8.91 -8.62
C GLN A 332 -2.57 10.03 -9.53
N VAL A 333 -3.47 10.97 -9.84
CA VAL A 333 -3.12 12.25 -10.45
C VAL A 333 -3.48 13.34 -9.47
N TRP A 334 -2.51 14.18 -9.13
CA TRP A 334 -2.66 15.29 -8.22
C TRP A 334 -2.78 16.58 -9.00
N LEU A 335 -3.80 17.38 -8.66
CA LEU A 335 -4.12 18.64 -9.33
C LEU A 335 -4.27 19.74 -8.28
N ARG A 336 -3.70 20.90 -8.58
CA ARG A 336 -3.93 22.13 -7.83
C ARG A 336 -5.20 22.80 -8.32
N LEU A 337 -5.95 23.36 -7.38
CA LEU A 337 -7.13 24.18 -7.61
C LEU A 337 -6.73 25.65 -7.57
N ARG A 338 -7.08 26.40 -8.61
CA ARG A 338 -6.92 27.86 -8.63
C ARG A 338 -8.10 28.59 -8.04
N GLU A 339 -9.27 27.95 -8.04
CA GLU A 339 -10.53 28.51 -7.55
C GLU A 339 -11.41 27.38 -6.96
N PRO A 340 -12.27 27.68 -6.00
CA PRO A 340 -13.23 26.75 -5.41
C PRO A 340 -14.39 26.47 -6.38
N TYR A 341 -14.26 25.53 -7.29
CA TYR A 341 -15.27 25.22 -8.32
C TYR A 341 -16.61 24.79 -7.74
N TRP A 342 -16.66 24.24 -6.55
CA TRP A 342 -17.89 23.86 -5.83
C TRP A 342 -18.78 25.07 -5.44
N GLU A 343 -18.23 26.26 -5.42
CA GLU A 343 -19.01 27.49 -5.21
C GLU A 343 -19.78 27.89 -6.48
N LYS A 344 -19.33 27.43 -7.66
CA LYS A 344 -19.98 27.74 -8.94
C LYS A 344 -21.23 26.91 -9.18
N ASP A 345 -21.28 25.68 -8.68
CA ASP A 345 -22.39 24.74 -8.89
C ASP A 345 -23.10 24.31 -7.60
N GLY A 346 -22.59 24.68 -6.43
CA GLY A 346 -23.18 24.40 -5.13
C GLY A 346 -23.11 22.92 -4.70
N LEU A 347 -22.25 22.12 -5.35
CA LEU A 347 -22.12 20.69 -5.08
C LEU A 347 -20.87 20.39 -4.27
N ASP A 348 -20.82 19.21 -3.63
CA ASP A 348 -19.65 18.75 -2.89
C ASP A 348 -18.38 18.68 -3.78
N ALA A 349 -17.25 19.09 -3.23
CA ALA A 349 -15.99 19.17 -4.00
C ALA A 349 -15.47 17.81 -4.45
N SER A 350 -15.62 16.77 -3.63
CA SER A 350 -15.20 15.42 -4.00
C SER A 350 -16.26 14.72 -4.85
N MET A 351 -15.82 13.76 -5.66
CA MET A 351 -16.70 12.98 -6.53
C MET A 351 -16.37 11.50 -6.45
N TRP A 352 -17.40 10.65 -6.36
CA TRP A 352 -17.33 9.26 -6.74
C TRP A 352 -17.75 9.12 -8.19
N THR A 353 -17.08 8.26 -8.96
CA THR A 353 -17.46 8.03 -10.37
C THR A 353 -17.35 6.56 -10.77
N ASN A 354 -18.16 6.13 -11.74
CA ASN A 354 -18.00 4.87 -12.43
C ASN A 354 -17.19 4.98 -13.73
N GLY A 355 -16.59 6.16 -13.99
CA GLY A 355 -15.79 6.46 -15.18
C GLY A 355 -14.30 6.11 -15.05
N ALA A 356 -13.44 6.93 -15.67
CA ALA A 356 -11.99 6.69 -15.74
C ALA A 356 -11.27 6.80 -14.39
N PHE A 357 -11.77 7.61 -13.49
CA PHE A 357 -11.32 7.71 -12.10
C PHE A 357 -12.43 7.21 -11.19
N ASN A 358 -12.07 6.39 -10.21
CA ASN A 358 -13.05 5.85 -9.25
C ASN A 358 -13.42 6.87 -8.18
N LEU A 359 -12.44 7.70 -7.78
CA LEU A 359 -12.62 8.78 -6.81
C LEU A 359 -11.83 10.02 -7.25
N ILE A 360 -12.44 11.18 -7.11
CA ILE A 360 -11.79 12.49 -7.21
C ILE A 360 -11.98 13.13 -5.85
N ARG A 361 -10.90 13.29 -5.07
CA ARG A 361 -10.98 13.70 -3.67
C ARG A 361 -10.32 15.03 -3.44
N GLN A 362 -11.05 15.95 -2.83
CA GLN A 362 -10.48 17.16 -2.27
C GLN A 362 -9.64 16.80 -1.03
N GLN A 363 -8.46 17.36 -0.94
CA GLN A 363 -7.65 17.33 0.26
C GLN A 363 -7.93 18.59 1.08
N ILE A 364 -8.10 18.44 2.38
CA ILE A 364 -8.26 19.54 3.33
C ILE A 364 -7.00 19.57 4.19
N GLU A 365 -6.21 20.63 4.09
CA GLU A 365 -4.98 20.80 4.86
C GLU A 365 -5.26 21.16 6.34
N PHE A 366 -4.22 21.14 7.19
CA PHE A 366 -4.34 21.47 8.60
C PHE A 366 -4.82 22.89 8.87
N ASP A 367 -4.44 23.83 8.01
CA ASP A 367 -4.86 25.22 8.08
C ASP A 367 -6.26 25.47 7.47
N GLY A 368 -6.91 24.39 7.01
CA GLY A 368 -8.22 24.43 6.36
C GLY A 368 -8.17 24.75 4.87
N SER A 369 -6.98 24.95 4.28
CA SER A 369 -6.84 25.18 2.85
C SER A 369 -7.30 23.93 2.04
N ARG A 370 -7.82 24.18 0.83
CA ARG A 370 -8.49 23.17 0.00
C ARG A 370 -8.02 23.23 -1.45
N GLU A 371 -6.74 23.45 -1.63
CA GLU A 371 -6.16 23.74 -2.95
C GLU A 371 -5.68 22.50 -3.71
N LEU A 372 -5.85 21.28 -3.15
CA LEU A 372 -5.46 20.05 -3.81
C LEU A 372 -6.65 19.10 -4.00
N ILE A 373 -6.67 18.45 -5.15
CA ILE A 373 -7.48 17.25 -5.40
C ILE A 373 -6.61 16.11 -5.90
N SER A 374 -7.01 14.88 -5.57
CA SER A 374 -6.42 13.66 -6.10
C SER A 374 -7.45 12.91 -6.94
N ALA A 375 -7.17 12.66 -8.21
CA ALA A 375 -7.93 11.77 -9.05
C ALA A 375 -7.34 10.37 -8.95
N LEU A 376 -8.11 9.42 -8.40
CA LEU A 376 -7.67 8.06 -8.08
C LEU A 376 -8.28 7.08 -9.07
N ALA A 377 -7.41 6.35 -9.75
CA ALA A 377 -7.78 5.23 -10.59
C ALA A 377 -7.38 3.92 -9.90
N PHE A 378 -8.30 2.94 -9.87
CA PHE A 378 -8.08 1.63 -9.27
C PHE A 378 -8.09 0.53 -10.32
N SER A 379 -7.30 -0.52 -10.07
CA SER A 379 -7.26 -1.76 -10.85
C SER A 379 -7.15 -1.54 -12.36
N ASP A 380 -8.17 -1.85 -13.16
CA ASP A 380 -8.11 -1.73 -14.62
C ASP A 380 -7.97 -0.27 -15.09
N ASN A 381 -8.61 0.67 -14.39
CA ASN A 381 -8.45 2.10 -14.66
C ASN A 381 -7.01 2.56 -14.37
N ALA A 382 -6.41 2.07 -13.28
CA ALA A 382 -5.01 2.35 -12.96
C ALA A 382 -4.06 1.81 -14.05
N VAL A 383 -4.30 0.61 -14.56
CA VAL A 383 -3.48 0.03 -15.65
C VAL A 383 -3.58 0.87 -16.92
N ARG A 384 -4.79 1.34 -17.28
CA ARG A 384 -4.98 2.22 -18.45
C ARG A 384 -4.24 3.55 -18.28
N LEU A 385 -4.36 4.16 -17.10
CA LEU A 385 -3.67 5.42 -16.78
C LEU A 385 -2.14 5.25 -16.80
N ASP A 386 -1.64 4.12 -16.26
CA ASP A 386 -0.21 3.82 -16.20
C ASP A 386 0.41 3.54 -17.58
N ALA A 387 -0.39 3.14 -18.57
CA ALA A 387 0.05 2.98 -19.95
C ALA A 387 0.32 4.33 -20.66
N MET A 388 -0.19 5.44 -20.12
CA MET A 388 0.04 6.77 -20.67
C MET A 388 1.39 7.34 -20.23
N PRO A 389 2.08 8.13 -21.05
CA PRO A 389 3.22 8.94 -20.65
C PRO A 389 2.86 9.87 -19.47
N HIS A 390 3.79 10.09 -18.55
CA HIS A 390 3.53 10.84 -17.31
C HIS A 390 2.84 12.21 -17.55
N ALA A 391 3.34 13.01 -18.50
CA ALA A 391 2.75 14.31 -18.82
C ALA A 391 1.34 14.22 -19.44
N GLU A 392 0.99 13.08 -20.06
CA GLU A 392 -0.35 12.86 -20.64
C GLU A 392 -1.37 12.52 -19.58
N ARG A 393 -0.96 11.88 -18.48
CA ARG A 393 -1.86 11.56 -17.35
C ARG A 393 -2.52 12.80 -16.78
N GLY A 394 -1.75 13.89 -16.64
CA GLY A 394 -2.26 15.18 -16.16
C GLY A 394 -3.27 15.80 -17.12
N ARG A 395 -2.95 15.85 -18.43
CA ARG A 395 -3.88 16.36 -19.45
C ARG A 395 -5.16 15.54 -19.54
N PHE A 396 -5.03 14.21 -19.49
CA PHE A 396 -6.17 13.30 -19.49
C PHE A 396 -7.05 13.53 -18.25
N ALA A 397 -6.47 13.62 -17.06
CA ALA A 397 -7.21 13.83 -15.81
C ALA A 397 -7.97 15.16 -15.83
N ILE A 398 -7.33 16.25 -16.26
CA ILE A 398 -7.98 17.56 -16.38
C ILE A 398 -9.14 17.50 -17.36
N ALA A 399 -8.91 17.01 -18.57
CA ALA A 399 -9.94 16.92 -19.60
C ALA A 399 -11.13 16.05 -19.16
N GLU A 400 -10.87 14.92 -18.49
CA GLU A 400 -11.92 14.03 -18.02
C GLU A 400 -12.74 14.66 -16.87
N ILE A 401 -12.08 15.35 -15.93
CA ILE A 401 -12.77 16.02 -14.82
C ILE A 401 -13.59 17.20 -15.32
N GLU A 402 -13.05 18.01 -16.25
CA GLU A 402 -13.78 19.12 -16.87
C GLU A 402 -14.99 18.65 -17.68
N ARG A 403 -14.87 17.50 -18.32
CA ARG A 403 -15.97 16.88 -19.09
C ARG A 403 -17.14 16.46 -18.21
N ILE A 404 -16.86 15.81 -17.06
CA ILE A 404 -17.90 15.32 -16.14
C ILE A 404 -18.41 16.40 -15.18
N ARG A 405 -17.63 17.46 -14.95
CA ARG A 405 -18.00 18.60 -14.10
C ARG A 405 -17.51 19.92 -14.68
N PRO A 406 -18.28 20.55 -15.58
CA PRO A 406 -17.88 21.78 -16.28
C PRO A 406 -17.49 22.95 -15.37
N ALA A 407 -17.96 23.00 -14.10
CA ALA A 407 -17.56 24.00 -13.13
C ALA A 407 -16.04 24.02 -12.84
N THR A 408 -15.33 22.92 -13.17
CA THR A 408 -13.87 22.80 -13.02
C THR A 408 -13.07 23.36 -14.20
N SER A 409 -13.75 23.81 -15.27
CA SER A 409 -13.08 24.26 -16.48
C SER A 409 -12.11 25.44 -16.22
N GLY A 410 -10.84 25.25 -16.61
CA GLY A 410 -9.78 26.25 -16.51
C GLY A 410 -9.23 26.51 -15.11
N VAL A 411 -9.68 25.76 -14.08
CA VAL A 411 -9.22 25.96 -12.70
C VAL A 411 -8.28 24.86 -12.19
N LEU A 412 -8.03 23.84 -12.99
CA LEU A 412 -7.19 22.69 -12.63
C LEU A 412 -5.76 22.84 -13.19
N GLU A 413 -4.77 22.60 -12.37
CA GLU A 413 -3.36 22.60 -12.73
C GLU A 413 -2.67 21.29 -12.33
N PHE A 414 -1.95 20.67 -13.25
CA PHE A 414 -1.25 19.41 -12.98
C PHE A 414 -0.09 19.60 -11.99
N VAL A 415 -0.08 18.83 -10.93
CA VAL A 415 1.00 18.78 -9.91
C VAL A 415 1.90 17.57 -10.14
N GLY A 416 1.31 16.38 -10.29
CA GLY A 416 2.09 15.17 -10.47
C GLY A 416 1.21 13.93 -10.60
N ALA A 417 1.82 12.81 -11.00
CA ALA A 417 1.15 11.52 -11.06
C ALA A 417 2.04 10.43 -10.43
N HIS A 418 1.40 9.50 -9.72
CA HIS A 418 2.09 8.41 -9.05
C HIS A 418 1.33 7.10 -9.22
N SER A 419 2.07 6.00 -9.38
CA SER A 419 1.51 4.66 -9.40
C SER A 419 2.33 3.71 -8.54
N TRP A 420 1.69 3.07 -7.57
CA TRP A 420 2.33 2.06 -6.75
C TRP A 420 2.72 0.80 -7.53
N LEU A 421 2.07 0.52 -8.66
CA LEU A 421 2.45 -0.58 -9.54
C LEU A 421 3.82 -0.35 -10.17
N GLN A 422 4.15 0.90 -10.48
CA GLN A 422 5.40 1.29 -11.14
C GLN A 422 6.58 1.44 -10.16
N VAL A 423 6.34 1.47 -8.84
CA VAL A 423 7.40 1.48 -7.82
C VAL A 423 8.00 0.08 -7.71
N GLU A 424 9.28 -0.07 -8.00
CA GLU A 424 9.96 -1.38 -8.03
C GLU A 424 9.92 -2.10 -6.67
N GLY A 425 10.07 -1.36 -5.59
CA GLY A 425 10.03 -1.88 -4.22
C GLY A 425 8.62 -2.17 -3.67
N ALA A 426 7.54 -1.84 -4.42
CA ALA A 426 6.15 -2.07 -3.99
C ALA A 426 5.37 -2.98 -4.94
N ARG A 427 5.34 -2.65 -6.25
CA ARG A 427 4.62 -3.37 -7.30
C ARG A 427 3.16 -3.65 -6.95
N GLY A 428 2.50 -2.61 -6.49
CA GLY A 428 1.10 -2.58 -6.10
C GLY A 428 0.85 -1.82 -4.80
N CYS A 429 -0.38 -1.36 -4.62
CA CYS A 429 -0.77 -0.54 -3.47
C CYS A 429 -1.07 -1.41 -2.24
N SER A 430 -2.07 -2.28 -2.33
CA SER A 430 -2.52 -3.15 -1.25
C SER A 430 -2.67 -4.59 -1.72
N TYR A 431 -2.38 -5.54 -0.81
CA TYR A 431 -2.61 -6.94 -1.12
C TYR A 431 -4.10 -7.26 -1.20
N GLN A 432 -4.42 -8.28 -1.96
CA GLN A 432 -5.76 -8.83 -2.07
C GLN A 432 -5.70 -10.34 -1.80
N MET A 433 -6.82 -10.93 -1.42
CA MET A 433 -6.89 -12.38 -1.20
C MET A 433 -7.78 -13.03 -2.24
N THR A 434 -7.33 -14.18 -2.73
CA THR A 434 -8.07 -15.00 -3.69
C THR A 434 -9.12 -15.82 -2.94
N PRO A 435 -10.39 -15.83 -3.38
CA PRO A 435 -11.44 -16.66 -2.79
C PRO A 435 -11.06 -18.14 -2.79
N GLY A 436 -11.41 -18.86 -1.71
CA GLY A 436 -11.07 -20.27 -1.51
C GLY A 436 -9.60 -20.55 -1.23
N ARG A 437 -8.79 -19.50 -1.02
CA ARG A 437 -7.38 -19.57 -0.61
C ARG A 437 -7.04 -18.64 0.55
N ALA A 438 -7.90 -17.66 0.82
CA ALA A 438 -7.62 -16.63 1.80
C ALA A 438 -7.40 -17.20 3.19
N PHE A 439 -8.20 -18.16 3.61
CA PHE A 439 -8.09 -18.81 4.92
C PHE A 439 -6.76 -19.57 5.05
N ASP A 440 -6.46 -20.47 4.11
CA ASP A 440 -5.23 -21.27 4.13
C ASP A 440 -3.97 -20.41 4.04
N TRP A 441 -4.00 -19.40 3.18
CA TRP A 441 -2.86 -18.48 3.04
C TRP A 441 -2.60 -17.69 4.32
N THR A 442 -3.65 -17.19 4.98
CA THR A 442 -3.52 -16.45 6.23
C THR A 442 -2.79 -17.27 7.31
N HIS A 443 -3.07 -18.59 7.38
CA HIS A 443 -2.44 -19.47 8.36
C HIS A 443 -1.04 -19.96 7.97
N ALA A 444 -0.67 -19.86 6.70
CA ALA A 444 0.61 -20.38 6.21
C ALA A 444 1.65 -19.31 5.98
N MET A 445 1.24 -18.15 5.40
CA MET A 445 2.15 -17.18 4.80
C MET A 445 3.09 -16.46 5.77
N GLY A 446 2.72 -16.36 7.05
CA GLY A 446 3.53 -15.74 8.10
C GLY A 446 4.42 -16.70 8.87
N LYS A 447 4.35 -18.01 8.60
CA LYS A 447 5.18 -19.01 9.30
C LYS A 447 6.64 -18.89 8.86
N PRO A 448 7.61 -19.03 9.77
CA PRO A 448 9.01 -19.12 9.38
C PRO A 448 9.28 -20.28 8.41
N HIS A 449 10.19 -20.06 7.47
CA HIS A 449 10.72 -21.09 6.59
C HIS A 449 12.21 -21.23 6.82
N GLU A 450 12.63 -22.28 7.46
CA GLU A 450 14.01 -22.47 7.93
C GLU A 450 14.46 -21.29 8.80
N ARG A 451 15.42 -20.49 8.34
CA ARG A 451 15.93 -19.28 9.00
C ARG A 451 15.32 -17.97 8.45
N LEU A 452 14.35 -18.07 7.53
CA LEU A 452 13.67 -16.94 6.91
C LEU A 452 12.34 -16.67 7.60
N TRP A 453 12.19 -15.45 8.09
CA TRP A 453 10.99 -14.89 8.70
C TRP A 453 10.33 -13.88 7.77
N PHE A 454 9.07 -13.58 8.01
CA PHE A 454 8.28 -12.71 7.15
C PHE A 454 7.55 -11.66 7.97
N ALA A 455 7.51 -10.41 7.45
CA ALA A 455 6.72 -9.32 7.99
C ALA A 455 6.12 -8.46 6.87
N GLY A 456 5.12 -7.68 7.19
CA GLY A 456 4.45 -6.77 6.26
C GLY A 456 2.96 -6.68 6.54
N GLU A 457 2.31 -5.66 6.04
CA GLU A 457 0.87 -5.39 6.22
C GLU A 457 0.00 -6.57 5.75
N HIS A 458 0.44 -7.30 4.73
CA HIS A 458 -0.25 -8.48 4.21
C HIS A 458 -0.21 -9.71 5.15
N LEU A 459 0.62 -9.68 6.19
CA LEU A 459 0.73 -10.70 7.23
C LEU A 459 -0.02 -10.31 8.52
N ARG A 460 -1.00 -9.43 8.38
CA ARG A 460 -1.85 -8.98 9.50
C ARG A 460 -2.53 -10.16 10.20
N GLN A 461 -2.79 -9.99 11.48
CA GLN A 461 -3.61 -10.90 12.28
C GLN A 461 -4.76 -10.16 12.95
N LEU A 462 -4.47 -9.14 13.71
CA LEU A 462 -5.45 -8.38 14.48
C LEU A 462 -5.67 -6.98 13.89
N GLU A 463 -4.61 -6.37 13.38
CA GLU A 463 -4.58 -4.97 13.00
C GLU A 463 -4.78 -4.76 11.48
N VAL A 464 -4.83 -3.49 11.06
CA VAL A 464 -4.98 -3.09 9.65
C VAL A 464 -3.99 -1.99 9.28
N GLY A 465 -3.71 -1.81 7.99
CA GLY A 465 -2.91 -0.71 7.47
C GLY A 465 -1.50 -0.61 8.08
N MET A 466 -1.12 0.60 8.51
CA MET A 466 0.19 0.88 9.09
C MET A 466 0.41 0.10 10.39
N GLU A 467 -0.62 -0.02 11.22
CA GLU A 467 -0.58 -0.76 12.48
C GLU A 467 -0.32 -2.25 12.25
N ALA A 468 -0.97 -2.85 11.23
CA ALA A 468 -0.73 -4.24 10.86
C ALA A 468 0.69 -4.49 10.35
N ALA A 469 1.29 -3.53 9.65
CA ALA A 469 2.69 -3.61 9.24
C ALA A 469 3.60 -3.67 10.48
N MET A 470 3.38 -2.80 11.46
CA MET A 470 4.16 -2.77 12.70
C MET A 470 3.88 -4.00 13.58
N GLU A 471 2.63 -4.44 13.69
CA GLU A 471 2.24 -5.69 14.37
C GLU A 471 3.02 -6.90 13.84
N SER A 472 3.06 -7.05 12.53
CA SER A 472 3.76 -8.18 11.91
C SER A 472 5.28 -8.10 12.10
N GLY A 473 5.85 -6.89 12.06
CA GLY A 473 7.26 -6.64 12.33
C GLY A 473 7.63 -6.97 13.77
N GLU A 474 6.83 -6.53 14.74
CA GLU A 474 7.00 -6.84 16.15
C GLU A 474 6.93 -8.34 16.41
N ARG A 475 5.93 -9.00 15.89
CA ARG A 475 5.75 -10.47 16.05
C ARG A 475 6.94 -11.25 15.50
N ALA A 476 7.41 -10.91 14.30
CA ALA A 476 8.58 -11.57 13.71
C ALA A 476 9.86 -11.24 14.47
N GLY A 477 10.05 -9.99 14.88
CA GLY A 477 11.20 -9.55 15.68
C GLY A 477 11.29 -10.26 17.03
N ARG A 478 10.17 -10.40 17.76
CA ARG A 478 10.12 -11.14 19.03
C ARG A 478 10.45 -12.62 18.83
N GLY A 479 9.85 -13.26 17.82
CA GLY A 479 10.14 -14.68 17.55
C GLY A 479 11.61 -14.92 17.17
N ILE A 480 12.27 -14.02 16.45
CA ILE A 480 13.71 -14.10 16.16
C ILE A 480 14.51 -13.88 17.45
N ALA A 481 14.16 -12.89 18.27
CA ALA A 481 14.86 -12.59 19.53
C ALA A 481 14.85 -13.79 20.49
N GLU A 482 13.72 -14.48 20.61
CA GLU A 482 13.62 -15.69 21.42
C GLU A 482 14.61 -16.79 20.96
N LEU A 483 14.85 -16.92 19.67
CA LEU A 483 15.80 -17.89 19.11
C LEU A 483 17.27 -17.46 19.28
N LEU A 484 17.54 -16.15 19.34
CA LEU A 484 18.89 -15.63 19.57
C LEU A 484 19.32 -15.72 21.02
N MET A 485 18.36 -15.74 21.97
CA MET A 485 18.62 -15.84 23.42
C MET A 485 18.77 -17.29 23.92
N ASN A 486 18.30 -18.27 23.12
CA ASN A 486 18.39 -19.70 23.43
C ASN A 486 19.59 -20.35 22.74
#